data_709b33b12b7ed74e0fd21beff5948e63
#
_entry.id   709b33b12b7ed74e0fd21beff5948e63
#
_cell.length_a   1.000
_cell.length_b   1.000
_cell.length_c   1.000
_cell.angle_alpha   90.00
_cell.angle_beta   90.00
_cell.angle_gamma   90.00
#
_symmetry.space_group_name_H-M   'P 1'
#
loop_
_entity.id
_entity.type
_entity.pdbx_description
1 polymer ?
#
loop_
_entity_poly.entity_id
_entity_poly.type
_entity_poly.pdbx_seq_one_letter_code
_entity_poly.pdbx_strand_id
1 'polypeptide(L)'
;MVDVVIIGGGPVGCFLAVLLDDMGVSNVVIERDEQPYRLPRAIVMDDEIQRAAHDHGLGDWLRANTSRLERGDFLAPDDTVAIGSDIPPLGLQGVPPVVVHYQPELDTMLRAECAARGTDARWGSTVTDLVDHGDRCVTTLDSGETIESRWVVGCDGASSWTRRHVGLTLEDLRFDQQWLVVDIELNEESTVDLPRGVRQYCRTDRPSTYVQGVRRFRRWEFQIQEHEDANALNTDEGLWGLLAEWVTPADARLVRSAVYRFHAVVAPRMQKGNAFLAGDSAHQTPPFAGQGLNSGMRDAVNLAWKMSYVVRGLASPALLGTYTPEREPHVRSTVAHAVDMGRLIDQLAGRVSHGVDIESGYGGKRPAPHLVAGMVTGDDQRVGHQFWFVPEVSAAVRRNGASFAVVTAEPVTLPDELVALNAVNVVAPQAVGESYAVVVRPDRYVAAVARDHDDLCRVATTLRSHVV
;
A
#
# COMPACT_ATOMS: atom_id res chain seq x y z
N MET A 1 10.66 12.01 -25.63
CA MET A 1 9.84 10.91 -25.14
C MET A 1 10.41 10.43 -23.82
N VAL A 2 9.61 10.40 -22.75
CA VAL A 2 9.99 9.84 -21.44
C VAL A 2 9.57 8.37 -21.35
N ASP A 3 10.03 7.64 -20.33
CA ASP A 3 9.61 6.26 -20.16
C ASP A 3 8.19 6.18 -19.58
N VAL A 4 7.88 6.97 -18.55
CA VAL A 4 6.61 6.89 -17.82
C VAL A 4 5.98 8.25 -17.62
N VAL A 5 4.70 8.40 -17.92
CA VAL A 5 3.84 9.49 -17.42
C VAL A 5 3.00 8.95 -16.26
N ILE A 6 3.05 9.62 -15.11
CA ILE A 6 2.27 9.32 -13.92
C ILE A 6 1.16 10.36 -13.80
N ILE A 7 -0.10 9.94 -13.89
CA ILE A 7 -1.27 10.81 -13.74
C ILE A 7 -1.78 10.71 -12.32
N GLY A 8 -1.61 11.77 -11.54
CA GLY A 8 -1.93 11.86 -10.12
C GLY A 8 -0.68 11.95 -9.24
N GLY A 9 -0.46 13.12 -8.61
CA GLY A 9 0.64 13.45 -7.70
C GLY A 9 0.28 13.27 -6.22
N GLY A 10 -0.60 12.32 -5.92
CA GLY A 10 -0.84 11.85 -4.56
C GLY A 10 0.27 10.92 -4.06
N PRO A 11 0.14 10.34 -2.83
CA PRO A 11 1.21 9.56 -2.21
C PRO A 11 1.68 8.37 -3.05
N VAL A 12 0.76 7.67 -3.76
CA VAL A 12 1.11 6.52 -4.61
C VAL A 12 1.89 6.98 -5.85
N GLY A 13 1.44 8.04 -6.53
CA GLY A 13 2.11 8.54 -7.74
C GLY A 13 3.48 9.14 -7.44
N CYS A 14 3.61 9.96 -6.39
CA CYS A 14 4.90 10.49 -5.97
C CYS A 14 5.85 9.38 -5.48
N PHE A 15 5.34 8.38 -4.75
CA PHE A 15 6.18 7.25 -4.35
C PHE A 15 6.65 6.45 -5.55
N LEU A 16 5.79 6.20 -6.55
CA LEU A 16 6.19 5.57 -7.82
C LEU A 16 7.28 6.38 -8.52
N ALA A 17 7.14 7.71 -8.60
CA ALA A 17 8.16 8.57 -9.19
C ALA A 17 9.51 8.44 -8.49
N VAL A 18 9.53 8.50 -7.15
CA VAL A 18 10.75 8.29 -6.35
C VAL A 18 11.41 6.95 -6.65
N LEU A 19 10.63 5.86 -6.75
CA LEU A 19 11.16 4.53 -7.07
C LEU A 19 11.75 4.48 -8.49
N LEU A 20 11.04 5.05 -9.47
CA LEU A 20 11.48 5.08 -10.87
C LEU A 20 12.77 5.89 -11.03
N ASP A 21 12.87 7.05 -10.37
CA ASP A 21 14.08 7.88 -10.39
C ASP A 21 15.30 7.12 -9.83
N ASP A 22 15.13 6.46 -8.67
CA ASP A 22 16.20 5.66 -8.05
C ASP A 22 16.63 4.46 -8.93
N MET A 23 15.72 3.98 -9.80
CA MET A 23 15.97 2.88 -10.73
C MET A 23 16.38 3.34 -12.14
N GLY A 24 16.55 4.66 -12.35
CA GLY A 24 17.01 5.24 -13.62
C GLY A 24 15.97 5.23 -14.74
N VAL A 25 14.68 5.25 -14.41
CA VAL A 25 13.56 5.32 -15.35
C VAL A 25 13.04 6.75 -15.43
N SER A 26 13.09 7.36 -16.61
CA SER A 26 12.63 8.74 -16.81
C SER A 26 11.11 8.83 -16.65
N ASN A 27 10.66 9.81 -15.85
CA ASN A 27 9.24 9.94 -15.57
C ASN A 27 8.79 11.41 -15.46
N VAL A 28 7.49 11.62 -15.66
CA VAL A 28 6.80 12.91 -15.48
C VAL A 28 5.58 12.69 -14.61
N VAL A 29 5.43 13.47 -13.55
CA VAL A 29 4.23 13.47 -12.70
C VAL A 29 3.32 14.61 -13.11
N ILE A 30 2.03 14.32 -13.36
CA ILE A 30 1.00 15.32 -13.68
C ILE A 30 -0.03 15.29 -12.56
N GLU A 31 -0.27 16.43 -11.93
CA GLU A 31 -1.25 16.60 -10.86
C GLU A 31 -2.05 17.88 -11.05
N ARG A 32 -3.37 17.74 -11.00
CA ARG A 32 -4.30 18.88 -11.17
C ARG A 32 -4.23 19.91 -10.04
N ASP A 33 -3.91 19.45 -8.82
CA ASP A 33 -3.84 20.30 -7.64
C ASP A 33 -2.41 20.85 -7.46
N GLU A 34 -2.28 22.17 -7.40
CA GLU A 34 -1.00 22.84 -7.22
C GLU A 34 -0.34 22.48 -5.88
N GLN A 35 -1.16 22.34 -4.84
CA GLN A 35 -0.71 22.02 -3.48
C GLN A 35 -1.11 20.59 -3.07
N PRO A 36 -0.34 19.93 -2.19
CA PRO A 36 -0.75 18.67 -1.60
C PRO A 36 -2.08 18.81 -0.86
N TYR A 37 -2.85 17.73 -0.83
CA TYR A 37 -4.10 17.70 -0.06
C TYR A 37 -3.81 17.90 1.44
N ARG A 38 -4.45 18.90 2.05
CA ARG A 38 -4.10 19.38 3.39
C ARG A 38 -4.73 18.59 4.55
N LEU A 39 -5.71 17.73 4.25
CA LEU A 39 -6.45 17.03 5.29
C LEU A 39 -6.01 15.54 5.34
N PRO A 40 -5.90 14.95 6.55
CA PRO A 40 -5.46 13.57 6.71
C PRO A 40 -6.49 12.60 6.12
N ARG A 41 -6.03 11.55 5.40
CA ARG A 41 -6.85 10.44 4.89
C ARG A 41 -6.35 9.13 5.47
N ALA A 42 -5.26 8.58 4.93
CA ALA A 42 -4.59 7.42 5.52
C ALA A 42 -3.89 7.81 6.83
N ILE A 43 -3.79 6.87 7.75
CA ILE A 43 -3.17 7.10 9.06
C ILE A 43 -2.13 6.04 9.41
N VAL A 44 -2.14 4.86 8.77
CA VAL A 44 -1.22 3.77 9.09
C VAL A 44 -0.37 3.37 7.88
N MET A 45 0.87 2.95 8.18
CA MET A 45 1.80 2.36 7.23
C MET A 45 2.35 1.05 7.81
N ASP A 46 2.32 -0.03 7.03
CA ASP A 46 2.83 -1.32 7.46
C ASP A 46 4.34 -1.47 7.22
N ASP A 47 4.93 -2.54 7.75
CA ASP A 47 6.38 -2.76 7.73
C ASP A 47 6.92 -3.02 6.32
N GLU A 48 6.12 -3.58 5.41
CA GLU A 48 6.50 -3.78 4.01
C GLU A 48 6.78 -2.45 3.32
N ILE A 49 5.84 -1.50 3.44
CA ILE A 49 5.98 -0.19 2.82
C ILE A 49 7.01 0.67 3.54
N GLN A 50 7.09 0.58 4.87
CA GLN A 50 8.19 1.22 5.61
C GLN A 50 9.54 0.73 5.10
N ARG A 51 9.72 -0.59 4.88
CA ARG A 51 10.96 -1.17 4.37
C ARG A 51 11.26 -0.68 2.95
N ALA A 52 10.28 -0.67 2.05
CA ALA A 52 10.45 -0.12 0.72
C ALA A 52 10.89 1.36 0.77
N ALA A 53 10.24 2.17 1.60
CA ALA A 53 10.60 3.57 1.78
C ALA A 53 12.01 3.75 2.38
N HIS A 54 12.39 2.94 3.38
CA HIS A 54 13.77 2.91 3.92
C HIS A 54 14.80 2.56 2.85
N ASP A 55 14.51 1.58 2.00
CA ASP A 55 15.39 1.13 0.95
C ASP A 55 15.61 2.21 -0.12
N HIS A 56 14.69 3.17 -0.25
CA HIS A 56 14.74 4.30 -1.18
C HIS A 56 15.04 5.65 -0.51
N GLY A 57 15.70 5.63 0.66
CA GLY A 57 16.25 6.84 1.30
C GLY A 57 15.29 7.62 2.17
N LEU A 58 14.01 7.19 2.31
CA LEU A 58 12.99 7.90 3.10
C LEU A 58 12.97 7.50 4.58
N GLY A 59 13.89 6.62 5.00
CA GLY A 59 13.90 6.03 6.35
C GLY A 59 14.09 7.03 7.48
N ASP A 60 14.92 8.05 7.30
CA ASP A 60 15.17 9.07 8.33
C ASP A 60 13.92 9.89 8.60
N TRP A 61 13.23 10.28 7.53
CA TRP A 61 11.96 10.98 7.66
C TRP A 61 10.91 10.14 8.38
N LEU A 62 10.78 8.86 8.02
CA LEU A 62 9.84 7.95 8.67
C LEU A 62 10.13 7.84 10.17
N ARG A 63 11.38 7.63 10.57
CA ARG A 63 11.76 7.55 11.99
C ARG A 63 11.41 8.81 12.77
N ALA A 64 11.56 9.98 12.15
CA ALA A 64 11.29 11.27 12.80
C ALA A 64 9.80 11.64 12.86
N ASN A 65 8.98 11.17 11.90
CA ASN A 65 7.63 11.66 11.69
C ASN A 65 6.52 10.61 11.84
N THR A 66 6.88 9.39 12.28
CA THR A 66 5.90 8.34 12.57
C THR A 66 5.97 7.90 14.02
N SER A 67 4.92 7.24 14.48
CA SER A 67 4.87 6.64 15.82
C SER A 67 4.41 5.19 15.71
N ARG A 68 5.04 4.31 16.48
CA ARG A 68 4.66 2.89 16.53
C ARG A 68 3.30 2.74 17.18
N LEU A 69 2.46 1.87 16.63
CA LEU A 69 1.31 1.33 17.34
C LEU A 69 1.77 0.18 18.25
N GLU A 70 1.31 0.19 19.48
CA GLU A 70 1.74 -0.78 20.50
C GLU A 70 0.68 -1.86 20.75
N ARG A 71 -0.59 -1.53 20.49
CA ARG A 71 -1.72 -2.41 20.77
C ARG A 71 -2.90 -2.16 19.84
N GLY A 72 -3.66 -3.22 19.55
CA GLY A 72 -4.95 -3.16 18.89
C GLY A 72 -5.98 -4.00 19.64
N ASP A 73 -7.13 -3.41 19.99
CA ASP A 73 -8.20 -4.08 20.73
C ASP A 73 -9.53 -3.98 20.00
N PHE A 74 -10.28 -5.09 19.95
CA PHE A 74 -11.71 -5.11 19.71
C PHE A 74 -12.41 -5.24 21.06
N LEU A 75 -13.32 -4.32 21.33
CA LEU A 75 -14.05 -4.27 22.59
C LEU A 75 -15.47 -4.79 22.35
N ALA A 76 -15.95 -5.61 23.27
CA ALA A 76 -17.35 -6.06 23.32
C ALA A 76 -18.30 -4.86 23.58
N PRO A 77 -19.63 -5.04 23.48
CA PRO A 77 -20.59 -3.96 23.73
C PRO A 77 -20.51 -3.30 25.12
N ASP A 78 -19.95 -3.99 26.11
CA ASP A 78 -19.70 -3.50 27.47
C ASP A 78 -18.30 -2.91 27.67
N ASP A 79 -17.59 -2.65 26.56
CA ASP A 79 -16.22 -2.13 26.52
C ASP A 79 -15.15 -3.06 27.12
N THR A 80 -15.46 -4.31 27.42
CA THR A 80 -14.44 -5.31 27.76
C THR A 80 -13.69 -5.77 26.52
N VAL A 81 -12.42 -6.14 26.69
CA VAL A 81 -11.59 -6.62 25.56
C VAL A 81 -12.05 -7.99 25.12
N ALA A 82 -12.68 -8.07 23.94
CA ALA A 82 -13.06 -9.32 23.29
C ALA A 82 -11.89 -9.97 22.55
N ILE A 83 -11.13 -9.17 21.79
CA ILE A 83 -9.93 -9.59 21.09
C ILE A 83 -8.88 -8.51 21.27
N GLY A 84 -7.72 -8.85 21.85
CA GLY A 84 -6.64 -7.89 22.08
C GLY A 84 -5.31 -8.44 21.54
N SER A 85 -4.50 -7.58 20.94
CA SER A 85 -3.20 -7.95 20.45
C SER A 85 -2.16 -6.88 20.74
N ASP A 86 -1.09 -7.27 21.43
CA ASP A 86 0.11 -6.44 21.55
C ASP A 86 0.89 -6.52 20.23
N ILE A 87 1.29 -5.36 19.74
CA ILE A 87 2.06 -5.23 18.50
C ILE A 87 3.54 -5.19 18.87
N PRO A 88 4.35 -6.14 18.39
CA PRO A 88 5.76 -6.20 18.74
C PRO A 88 6.52 -4.95 18.24
N PRO A 89 7.66 -4.60 18.88
CA PRO A 89 8.45 -3.44 18.48
C PRO A 89 9.08 -3.57 17.10
N LEU A 90 9.33 -4.80 16.65
CA LEU A 90 9.90 -5.11 15.34
C LEU A 90 9.06 -6.19 14.65
N GLY A 91 8.76 -5.95 13.38
CA GLY A 91 8.11 -6.87 12.46
C GLY A 91 9.11 -7.66 11.61
N LEU A 92 8.58 -8.42 10.66
CA LEU A 92 9.38 -9.24 9.75
C LEU A 92 10.33 -8.41 8.88
N GLN A 93 10.00 -7.15 8.61
CA GLN A 93 10.81 -6.27 7.79
C GLN A 93 11.85 -5.45 8.56
N GLY A 94 12.12 -5.80 9.84
CA GLY A 94 13.14 -5.15 10.68
C GLY A 94 12.78 -3.71 11.08
N VAL A 95 11.51 -3.36 10.97
CA VAL A 95 10.89 -2.10 11.42
C VAL A 95 9.61 -2.44 12.18
N PRO A 96 8.95 -1.49 12.88
CA PRO A 96 7.68 -1.78 13.54
C PRO A 96 6.63 -2.32 12.55
N PRO A 97 5.83 -3.35 12.92
CA PRO A 97 4.82 -3.91 12.02
C PRO A 97 3.82 -2.89 11.47
N VAL A 98 3.50 -1.88 12.28
CA VAL A 98 2.60 -0.78 11.92
C VAL A 98 3.06 0.49 12.61
N VAL A 99 3.11 1.56 11.84
CA VAL A 99 3.28 2.93 12.35
C VAL A 99 2.11 3.79 11.93
N VAL A 100 1.83 4.81 12.72
CA VAL A 100 0.94 5.91 12.35
C VAL A 100 1.73 7.08 11.80
N HIS A 101 1.14 7.80 10.86
CA HIS A 101 1.70 9.00 10.25
C HIS A 101 0.62 10.07 10.05
N TYR A 102 1.05 11.31 9.79
CA TYR A 102 0.16 12.38 9.37
C TYR A 102 0.28 12.56 7.86
N GLN A 103 -0.73 12.11 7.10
CA GLN A 103 -0.64 12.02 5.63
C GLN A 103 -0.28 13.34 4.95
N PRO A 104 -0.77 14.53 5.33
CA PRO A 104 -0.35 15.78 4.69
C PRO A 104 1.17 16.04 4.74
N GLU A 105 1.84 15.62 5.82
CA GLU A 105 3.31 15.70 5.92
C GLU A 105 4.00 14.66 5.02
N LEU A 106 3.44 13.45 4.92
CA LEU A 106 3.92 12.41 4.01
C LEU A 106 3.82 12.87 2.55
N ASP A 107 2.66 13.43 2.15
CA ASP A 107 2.44 13.91 0.79
C ASP A 107 3.39 15.09 0.45
N THR A 108 3.60 15.99 1.40
CA THR A 108 4.55 17.12 1.27
C THR A 108 5.98 16.60 1.10
N MET A 109 6.40 15.63 1.92
CA MET A 109 7.72 15.02 1.85
C MET A 109 7.93 14.32 0.51
N LEU A 110 6.96 13.52 0.05
CA LEU A 110 7.08 12.80 -1.23
C LEU A 110 7.19 13.76 -2.42
N ARG A 111 6.45 14.88 -2.45
CA ARG A 111 6.62 15.93 -3.47
C ARG A 111 8.00 16.60 -3.39
N ALA A 112 8.51 16.84 -2.19
CA ALA A 112 9.86 17.38 -2.01
C ALA A 112 10.93 16.39 -2.50
N GLU A 113 10.75 15.10 -2.28
CA GLU A 113 11.64 14.06 -2.76
C GLU A 113 11.63 13.92 -4.29
N CYS A 114 10.47 14.06 -4.94
CA CYS A 114 10.38 14.17 -6.40
C CYS A 114 11.23 15.36 -6.90
N ALA A 115 11.07 16.52 -6.29
CA ALA A 115 11.85 17.72 -6.66
C ALA A 115 13.36 17.53 -6.42
N ALA A 116 13.76 16.92 -5.30
CA ALA A 116 15.16 16.67 -4.95
C ALA A 116 15.85 15.70 -5.92
N ARG A 117 15.10 14.76 -6.52
CA ARG A 117 15.58 13.83 -7.54
C ARG A 117 15.56 14.40 -8.95
N GLY A 118 14.94 15.57 -9.14
CA GLY A 118 14.81 16.22 -10.44
C GLY A 118 13.67 15.66 -11.29
N THR A 119 12.67 15.00 -10.67
CA THR A 119 11.44 14.57 -11.36
C THR A 119 10.78 15.75 -12.06
N ASP A 120 10.41 15.64 -13.33
CA ASP A 120 9.58 16.62 -14.03
C ASP A 120 8.12 16.53 -13.49
N ALA A 121 7.76 17.42 -12.59
CA ALA A 121 6.46 17.43 -11.95
C ALA A 121 5.62 18.65 -12.40
N ARG A 122 4.44 18.39 -12.96
CA ARG A 122 3.51 19.37 -13.51
C ARG A 122 2.34 19.55 -12.54
N TRP A 123 2.61 20.30 -11.46
CA TRP A 123 1.57 20.67 -10.49
C TRP A 123 0.63 21.74 -11.09
N GLY A 124 -0.66 21.64 -10.79
CA GLY A 124 -1.70 22.51 -11.35
C GLY A 124 -2.06 22.20 -12.81
N SER A 125 -1.72 21.01 -13.33
CA SER A 125 -1.96 20.60 -14.71
C SER A 125 -2.93 19.44 -14.77
N THR A 126 -3.92 19.52 -15.66
CA THR A 126 -4.96 18.51 -15.82
C THR A 126 -4.77 17.75 -17.13
N VAL A 127 -4.79 16.42 -17.08
CA VAL A 127 -4.82 15.59 -18.30
C VAL A 127 -6.21 15.64 -18.93
N THR A 128 -6.26 15.96 -20.21
CA THR A 128 -7.52 16.06 -20.98
C THR A 128 -7.68 14.95 -22.01
N ASP A 129 -6.58 14.35 -22.48
CA ASP A 129 -6.61 13.24 -23.43
C ASP A 129 -5.41 12.30 -23.24
N LEU A 130 -5.58 11.04 -23.63
CA LEU A 130 -4.57 9.99 -23.62
C LEU A 130 -4.81 9.05 -24.78
N VAL A 131 -3.86 8.97 -25.70
CA VAL A 131 -3.91 8.07 -26.86
C VAL A 131 -2.76 7.07 -26.78
N ASP A 132 -3.09 5.78 -26.76
CA ASP A 132 -2.12 4.68 -26.85
C ASP A 132 -1.99 4.25 -28.33
N HIS A 133 -0.83 4.49 -28.92
CA HIS A 133 -0.49 4.11 -30.31
C HIS A 133 0.14 2.71 -30.41
N GLY A 134 0.30 2.00 -29.28
CA GLY A 134 0.92 0.68 -29.22
C GLY A 134 2.44 0.72 -29.02
N ASP A 135 3.13 1.61 -29.72
CA ASP A 135 4.58 1.87 -29.53
C ASP A 135 4.87 3.00 -28.53
N ARG A 136 3.93 3.90 -28.34
CA ARG A 136 3.99 5.02 -27.40
C ARG A 136 2.60 5.48 -26.98
N CYS A 137 2.55 6.20 -25.87
CA CYS A 137 1.39 6.97 -25.42
C CYS A 137 1.61 8.46 -25.67
N VAL A 138 0.54 9.19 -26.00
CA VAL A 138 0.51 10.64 -26.09
C VAL A 138 -0.49 11.15 -25.07
N THR A 139 -0.01 11.87 -24.05
CA THR A 139 -0.82 12.49 -23.01
C THR A 139 -0.96 13.98 -23.30
N THR A 140 -2.19 14.51 -23.36
CA THR A 140 -2.48 15.93 -23.61
C THR A 140 -2.92 16.60 -22.33
N LEU A 141 -2.35 17.78 -22.04
CA LEU A 141 -2.69 18.61 -20.89
C LEU A 141 -3.74 19.66 -21.28
N ASP A 142 -4.38 20.26 -20.28
CA ASP A 142 -5.33 21.38 -20.43
C ASP A 142 -4.71 22.64 -21.06
N SER A 143 -3.39 22.81 -20.95
CA SER A 143 -2.62 23.83 -21.65
C SER A 143 -2.51 23.61 -23.17
N GLY A 144 -2.84 22.41 -23.66
CA GLY A 144 -2.60 21.95 -25.03
C GLY A 144 -1.20 21.34 -25.23
N GLU A 145 -0.34 21.34 -24.23
CA GLU A 145 0.94 20.62 -24.26
C GLU A 145 0.70 19.11 -24.39
N THR A 146 1.56 18.42 -25.15
CA THR A 146 1.53 16.97 -25.29
C THR A 146 2.83 16.36 -24.79
N ILE A 147 2.74 15.23 -24.08
CA ILE A 147 3.88 14.49 -23.54
C ILE A 147 3.84 13.09 -24.14
N GLU A 148 4.91 12.71 -24.84
CA GLU A 148 5.10 11.34 -25.33
C GLU A 148 5.83 10.47 -24.31
N SER A 149 5.28 9.27 -24.05
CA SER A 149 5.88 8.29 -23.15
C SER A 149 5.73 6.85 -23.66
N ARG A 150 6.52 5.93 -23.12
CA ARG A 150 6.33 4.50 -23.37
C ARG A 150 5.10 3.97 -22.66
N TRP A 151 4.90 4.40 -21.42
CA TRP A 151 3.81 3.95 -20.56
C TRP A 151 3.16 5.11 -19.82
N VAL A 152 1.91 4.88 -19.40
CA VAL A 152 1.16 5.77 -18.52
C VAL A 152 0.69 4.99 -17.30
N VAL A 153 0.84 5.56 -16.10
CA VAL A 153 0.33 4.98 -14.84
C VAL A 153 -0.67 5.95 -14.22
N GLY A 154 -1.95 5.54 -14.16
CA GLY A 154 -3.00 6.28 -13.47
C GLY A 154 -2.92 6.04 -11.97
N CYS A 155 -2.51 7.06 -11.22
CA CYS A 155 -2.51 7.17 -9.76
C CYS A 155 -3.51 8.24 -9.28
N ASP A 156 -4.55 8.51 -10.07
CA ASP A 156 -5.48 9.65 -10.00
C ASP A 156 -6.70 9.39 -9.10
N GLY A 157 -6.59 8.42 -8.19
CA GLY A 157 -7.49 8.22 -7.07
C GLY A 157 -8.81 7.55 -7.42
N ALA A 158 -9.74 7.50 -6.45
CA ALA A 158 -10.99 6.75 -6.51
C ALA A 158 -11.88 7.14 -7.72
N SER A 159 -11.91 8.43 -8.06
CA SER A 159 -12.63 8.98 -9.21
C SER A 159 -11.77 9.00 -10.48
N SER A 160 -10.86 8.05 -10.63
CA SER A 160 -9.85 8.01 -11.70
C SER A 160 -10.43 8.34 -13.07
N TRP A 161 -9.92 9.41 -13.67
CA TRP A 161 -10.15 9.77 -15.06
C TRP A 161 -9.47 8.76 -15.98
N THR A 162 -8.20 8.38 -15.66
CA THR A 162 -7.40 7.44 -16.44
C THR A 162 -8.14 6.10 -16.61
N ARG A 163 -8.63 5.52 -15.50
CA ARG A 163 -9.41 4.27 -15.55
C ARG A 163 -10.58 4.35 -16.51
N ARG A 164 -11.42 5.40 -16.39
CA ARG A 164 -12.59 5.57 -17.25
C ARG A 164 -12.21 5.82 -18.70
N HIS A 165 -11.19 6.65 -18.93
CA HIS A 165 -10.74 7.02 -20.27
C HIS A 165 -10.23 5.79 -21.05
N VAL A 166 -9.42 4.94 -20.42
CA VAL A 166 -8.94 3.70 -21.07
C VAL A 166 -10.00 2.59 -21.08
N GLY A 167 -11.17 2.80 -20.48
CA GLY A 167 -12.29 1.83 -20.47
C GLY A 167 -12.04 0.61 -19.58
N LEU A 168 -11.34 0.79 -18.46
CA LEU A 168 -11.24 -0.18 -17.37
C LEU A 168 -12.34 0.06 -16.34
N THR A 169 -12.82 -1.01 -15.71
CA THR A 169 -13.95 -1.00 -14.77
C THR A 169 -13.54 -1.51 -13.40
N LEU A 170 -14.35 -1.22 -12.40
CA LEU A 170 -14.25 -1.80 -11.06
C LEU A 170 -15.34 -2.84 -10.86
N GLU A 171 -15.00 -3.93 -10.21
CA GLU A 171 -15.93 -4.91 -9.66
C GLU A 171 -16.25 -4.55 -8.23
N ASP A 172 -17.54 -4.55 -7.88
CA ASP A 172 -18.03 -4.29 -6.52
C ASP A 172 -18.10 -5.60 -5.73
N LEU A 173 -17.35 -5.69 -4.65
CA LEU A 173 -17.33 -6.83 -3.72
C LEU A 173 -18.45 -6.75 -2.66
N ARG A 174 -19.42 -5.86 -2.84
CA ARG A 174 -20.65 -5.73 -2.07
C ARG A 174 -20.43 -5.43 -0.59
N PHE A 175 -19.70 -4.39 -0.33
CA PHE A 175 -19.58 -3.77 1.00
C PHE A 175 -19.97 -2.30 0.91
N ASP A 176 -20.94 -1.88 1.72
CA ASP A 176 -21.47 -0.54 1.71
C ASP A 176 -21.86 -0.12 3.13
N GLN A 177 -21.04 0.72 3.74
CA GLN A 177 -21.30 1.32 5.05
C GLN A 177 -20.92 2.79 5.04
N GLN A 178 -21.73 3.63 5.73
CA GLN A 178 -21.40 5.03 5.94
C GLN A 178 -20.73 5.21 7.30
N TRP A 179 -19.62 5.93 7.29
CA TRP A 179 -18.85 6.25 8.48
C TRP A 179 -18.47 7.73 8.49
N LEU A 180 -18.54 8.34 9.66
CA LEU A 180 -18.06 9.70 9.92
C LEU A 180 -16.66 9.61 10.52
N VAL A 181 -15.68 10.09 9.79
CA VAL A 181 -14.27 10.16 10.24
C VAL A 181 -14.04 11.54 10.83
N VAL A 182 -13.51 11.60 12.04
CA VAL A 182 -13.21 12.83 12.75
C VAL A 182 -11.75 12.80 13.18
N ASP A 183 -10.97 13.76 12.69
CA ASP A 183 -9.60 13.99 13.11
C ASP A 183 -9.53 15.22 14.01
N ILE A 184 -8.89 15.09 15.16
CA ILE A 184 -8.65 16.17 16.12
C ILE A 184 -7.17 16.34 16.41
N GLU A 185 -6.80 17.50 16.91
CA GLU A 185 -5.51 17.75 17.52
C GLU A 185 -5.71 18.19 18.97
N LEU A 186 -5.09 17.45 19.91
CA LEU A 186 -5.11 17.81 21.34
C LEU A 186 -4.37 19.13 21.56
N ASN A 187 -4.90 19.96 22.44
CA ASN A 187 -4.25 21.18 22.88
C ASN A 187 -2.94 20.84 23.61
N GLU A 188 -1.98 21.76 23.65
CA GLU A 188 -0.67 21.54 24.30
C GLU A 188 -0.80 21.25 25.79
N GLU A 189 -1.76 21.86 26.40
CA GLU A 189 -2.02 21.79 27.85
C GLU A 189 -3.01 20.66 28.21
N SER A 190 -3.53 19.94 27.23
CA SER A 190 -4.50 18.87 27.47
C SER A 190 -3.85 17.73 28.26
N THR A 191 -4.50 17.37 29.36
CA THR A 191 -4.10 16.24 30.23
C THR A 191 -5.03 15.04 30.08
N VAL A 192 -5.89 15.04 29.06
CA VAL A 192 -6.83 13.95 28.83
C VAL A 192 -6.09 12.63 28.63
N ASP A 193 -6.50 11.61 29.37
CA ASP A 193 -5.94 10.26 29.28
C ASP A 193 -6.72 9.47 28.21
N LEU A 194 -6.13 9.30 27.06
CA LEU A 194 -6.70 8.55 25.94
C LEU A 194 -5.99 7.21 25.76
N PRO A 195 -6.69 6.19 25.24
CA PRO A 195 -6.10 4.88 25.00
C PRO A 195 -4.86 4.96 24.11
N ARG A 196 -3.90 4.07 24.35
CA ARG A 196 -2.78 3.85 23.43
C ARG A 196 -3.18 2.85 22.36
N GLY A 197 -2.71 3.09 21.12
CA GLY A 197 -2.93 2.19 19.99
C GLY A 197 -4.27 2.40 19.27
N VAL A 198 -4.90 1.31 18.88
CA VAL A 198 -6.19 1.30 18.17
C VAL A 198 -7.22 0.60 19.03
N ARG A 199 -8.41 1.17 19.14
CA ARG A 199 -9.55 0.52 19.77
C ARG A 199 -10.76 0.52 18.85
N GLN A 200 -11.27 -0.67 18.59
CA GLN A 200 -12.53 -0.88 17.90
C GLN A 200 -13.62 -1.14 18.95
N TYR A 201 -14.46 -0.16 19.17
CA TYR A 201 -15.62 -0.30 20.04
C TYR A 201 -16.74 -0.95 19.24
N CYS A 202 -17.12 -2.18 19.61
CA CYS A 202 -18.21 -2.92 18.95
C CYS A 202 -19.51 -2.76 19.75
N ARG A 203 -19.87 -1.52 20.08
CA ARG A 203 -21.12 -1.21 20.80
C ARG A 203 -22.32 -1.45 19.89
N THR A 204 -23.41 -1.98 20.48
CA THR A 204 -24.63 -2.33 19.73
C THR A 204 -25.31 -1.11 19.11
N ASP A 205 -25.30 0.03 19.78
CA ASP A 205 -25.89 1.28 19.31
C ASP A 205 -25.03 1.94 18.22
N ARG A 206 -23.70 2.00 18.43
CA ARG A 206 -22.79 2.65 17.47
C ARG A 206 -21.39 2.04 17.52
N PRO A 207 -21.03 1.16 16.58
CA PRO A 207 -19.64 0.80 16.37
C PRO A 207 -18.80 2.04 16.07
N SER A 208 -17.62 2.13 16.72
CA SER A 208 -16.70 3.21 16.49
C SER A 208 -15.25 2.76 16.64
N THR A 209 -14.35 3.41 15.92
CA THR A 209 -12.92 3.13 15.96
C THR A 209 -12.20 4.35 16.51
N TYR A 210 -11.32 4.15 17.47
CA TYR A 210 -10.34 5.13 17.90
C TYR A 210 -8.96 4.74 17.39
N VAL A 211 -8.21 5.69 16.86
CA VAL A 211 -6.82 5.51 16.43
C VAL A 211 -5.95 6.60 17.05
N GLN A 212 -4.95 6.18 17.81
CA GLN A 212 -3.87 7.06 18.25
C GLN A 212 -3.07 7.51 17.03
N GLY A 213 -3.10 8.79 16.70
CA GLY A 213 -2.27 9.38 15.67
C GLY A 213 -0.86 9.74 16.17
N VAL A 214 -0.05 10.35 15.31
CA VAL A 214 1.25 10.89 15.71
C VAL A 214 1.08 12.09 16.61
N ARG A 215 2.02 12.28 17.55
CA ARG A 215 2.06 13.45 18.43
C ARG A 215 0.70 13.69 19.10
N ARG A 216 0.06 14.84 18.84
CA ARG A 216 -1.24 15.23 19.42
C ARG A 216 -2.44 14.89 18.55
N PHE A 217 -2.25 14.33 17.34
CA PHE A 217 -3.37 13.95 16.48
C PHE A 217 -4.06 12.69 16.99
N ARG A 218 -5.39 12.68 16.90
CA ARG A 218 -6.25 11.54 17.25
C ARG A 218 -7.35 11.44 16.21
N ARG A 219 -7.81 10.22 15.95
CA ARG A 219 -8.90 9.95 15.02
C ARG A 219 -9.98 9.12 15.68
N TRP A 220 -11.21 9.50 15.43
CA TRP A 220 -12.38 8.64 15.62
C TRP A 220 -13.06 8.40 14.30
N GLU A 221 -13.65 7.22 14.16
CA GLU A 221 -14.50 6.83 13.05
C GLU A 221 -15.78 6.26 13.64
N PHE A 222 -16.93 6.86 13.32
CA PHE A 222 -18.22 6.49 13.85
C PHE A 222 -19.10 5.94 12.74
N GLN A 223 -19.69 4.74 12.91
CA GLN A 223 -20.66 4.21 11.97
C GLN A 223 -21.93 5.07 12.03
N ILE A 224 -22.39 5.55 10.87
CA ILE A 224 -23.65 6.27 10.73
C ILE A 224 -24.78 5.23 10.61
N GLN A 225 -25.80 5.37 11.45
CA GLN A 225 -26.93 4.45 11.44
C GLN A 225 -27.94 4.83 10.34
N GLU A 226 -28.73 3.88 9.83
CA GLU A 226 -29.67 4.10 8.73
C GLU A 226 -30.71 5.21 9.01
N HIS A 227 -31.06 5.42 10.28
CA HIS A 227 -32.05 6.43 10.69
C HIS A 227 -31.45 7.83 10.96
N GLU A 228 -30.12 7.99 10.82
CA GLU A 228 -29.44 9.23 11.15
C GLU A 228 -29.19 10.09 9.91
N ASP A 229 -29.24 11.42 10.12
CA ASP A 229 -28.81 12.39 9.12
C ASP A 229 -27.31 12.64 9.24
N ALA A 230 -26.57 12.14 8.26
CA ALA A 230 -25.12 12.30 8.18
C ALA A 230 -24.69 13.79 8.17
N ASN A 231 -25.50 14.70 7.62
CA ASN A 231 -25.19 16.13 7.61
C ASN A 231 -25.35 16.74 9.01
N ALA A 232 -26.38 16.32 9.75
CA ALA A 232 -26.56 16.77 11.14
C ALA A 232 -25.44 16.29 12.06
N LEU A 233 -24.98 15.06 11.89
CA LEU A 233 -23.82 14.52 12.63
C LEU A 233 -22.51 15.24 12.26
N ASN A 234 -22.36 15.68 11.02
CA ASN A 234 -21.14 16.36 10.52
C ASN A 234 -21.16 17.88 10.75
N THR A 235 -21.80 18.34 11.81
CA THR A 235 -21.73 19.71 12.30
C THR A 235 -20.85 19.77 13.54
N ASP A 236 -20.32 20.94 13.90
CA ASP A 236 -19.50 21.07 15.11
C ASP A 236 -20.22 20.54 16.36
N GLU A 237 -21.52 20.82 16.51
CA GLU A 237 -22.35 20.33 17.61
C GLU A 237 -22.46 18.80 17.58
N GLY A 238 -22.76 18.21 16.40
CA GLY A 238 -22.85 16.76 16.23
C GLY A 238 -21.53 16.05 16.49
N LEU A 239 -20.42 16.61 16.00
CA LEU A 239 -19.07 16.07 16.18
C LEU A 239 -18.66 16.07 17.67
N TRP A 240 -18.84 17.21 18.35
CA TRP A 240 -18.54 17.30 19.78
C TRP A 240 -19.47 16.43 20.62
N GLY A 241 -20.72 16.26 20.20
CA GLY A 241 -21.64 15.31 20.84
C GLY A 241 -21.16 13.87 20.76
N LEU A 242 -20.63 13.44 19.59
CA LEU A 242 -20.05 12.11 19.42
C LEU A 242 -18.73 11.92 20.19
N LEU A 243 -17.93 12.97 20.35
CA LEU A 243 -16.64 12.92 21.03
C LEU A 243 -16.72 13.11 22.55
N ALA A 244 -17.87 13.54 23.08
CA ALA A 244 -18.05 14.02 24.47
C ALA A 244 -17.62 13.02 25.55
N GLU A 245 -17.64 11.72 25.25
CA GLU A 245 -17.17 10.68 26.17
C GLU A 245 -15.64 10.72 26.37
N TRP A 246 -14.90 11.17 25.38
CA TRP A 246 -13.43 11.10 25.37
C TRP A 246 -12.77 12.46 25.48
N VAL A 247 -13.27 13.46 24.77
CA VAL A 247 -12.66 14.79 24.68
C VAL A 247 -13.72 15.88 24.50
N THR A 248 -13.38 17.10 24.94
CA THR A 248 -14.21 18.28 24.82
C THR A 248 -13.48 19.37 24.01
N PRO A 249 -14.18 20.47 23.62
CA PRO A 249 -13.54 21.63 23.00
C PRO A 249 -12.44 22.29 23.84
N ALA A 250 -12.40 22.03 25.17
CA ALA A 250 -11.33 22.50 26.03
C ALA A 250 -10.04 21.66 25.86
N ASP A 251 -10.16 20.39 25.44
CA ASP A 251 -9.04 19.46 25.31
C ASP A 251 -8.42 19.47 23.91
N ALA A 252 -9.21 19.79 22.88
CA ALA A 252 -8.80 19.61 21.49
C ALA A 252 -9.48 20.58 20.52
N ARG A 253 -8.95 20.68 19.30
CA ARG A 253 -9.59 21.32 18.16
C ARG A 253 -9.92 20.29 17.08
N LEU A 254 -11.00 20.52 16.36
CA LEU A 254 -11.33 19.76 15.16
C LEU A 254 -10.33 20.11 14.04
N VAL A 255 -9.78 19.11 13.40
CA VAL A 255 -8.88 19.27 12.24
C VAL A 255 -9.63 18.98 10.96
N ARG A 256 -10.44 17.93 10.97
CA ARG A 256 -11.19 17.47 9.83
C ARG A 256 -12.37 16.62 10.27
N SER A 257 -13.45 16.73 9.52
CA SER A 257 -14.52 15.73 9.53
C SER A 257 -14.93 15.39 8.11
N ALA A 258 -15.32 14.15 7.86
CA ALA A 258 -15.86 13.76 6.57
C ALA A 258 -16.72 12.50 6.69
N VAL A 259 -17.84 12.53 6.02
CA VAL A 259 -18.66 11.33 5.82
C VAL A 259 -18.11 10.57 4.63
N TYR A 260 -17.78 9.31 4.87
CA TYR A 260 -17.33 8.38 3.84
C TYR A 260 -18.36 7.28 3.64
N ARG A 261 -18.56 6.95 2.39
CA ARG A 261 -19.19 5.70 2.00
C ARG A 261 -18.06 4.74 1.62
N PHE A 262 -17.87 3.72 2.43
CA PHE A 262 -16.80 2.75 2.20
C PHE A 262 -17.25 1.73 1.16
N HIS A 263 -16.47 1.63 0.10
CA HIS A 263 -16.67 0.67 -0.96
C HIS A 263 -15.55 -0.37 -0.93
N ALA A 264 -15.89 -1.59 -1.29
CA ALA A 264 -14.95 -2.66 -1.56
C ALA A 264 -14.96 -2.93 -3.06
N VAL A 265 -14.05 -2.31 -3.80
CA VAL A 265 -14.01 -2.44 -5.26
C VAL A 265 -12.60 -2.73 -5.74
N VAL A 266 -12.48 -3.55 -6.79
CA VAL A 266 -11.20 -3.95 -7.41
C VAL A 266 -11.35 -3.94 -8.93
N ALA A 267 -10.37 -3.43 -9.65
CA ALA A 267 -10.28 -3.55 -11.09
C ALA A 267 -9.84 -4.98 -11.47
N PRO A 268 -10.66 -5.78 -12.18
CA PRO A 268 -10.27 -7.13 -12.60
C PRO A 268 -9.07 -7.12 -13.56
N ARG A 269 -8.81 -5.98 -14.19
CA ARG A 269 -7.62 -5.71 -14.99
C ARG A 269 -7.06 -4.36 -14.61
N MET A 270 -5.79 -4.35 -14.22
CA MET A 270 -5.07 -3.15 -13.81
C MET A 270 -4.17 -2.61 -14.93
N GLN A 271 -4.29 -3.17 -16.14
CA GLN A 271 -3.55 -2.80 -17.33
C GLN A 271 -4.43 -2.91 -18.58
N LYS A 272 -4.28 -1.96 -19.51
CA LYS A 272 -4.80 -2.02 -20.88
C LYS A 272 -3.82 -1.34 -21.83
N GLY A 273 -3.24 -2.14 -22.76
CA GLY A 273 -2.15 -1.65 -23.59
C GLY A 273 -0.97 -1.17 -22.76
N ASN A 274 -0.53 0.06 -23.02
CA ASN A 274 0.55 0.72 -22.30
C ASN A 274 0.08 1.56 -21.10
N ALA A 275 -1.20 1.51 -20.74
CA ALA A 275 -1.77 2.20 -19.58
C ALA A 275 -1.98 1.23 -18.41
N PHE A 276 -1.53 1.65 -17.22
CA PHE A 276 -1.61 0.93 -15.95
C PHE A 276 -2.41 1.74 -14.92
N LEU A 277 -2.99 1.05 -13.94
CA LEU A 277 -3.64 1.67 -12.78
C LEU A 277 -2.92 1.24 -11.50
N ALA A 278 -2.78 2.18 -10.54
CA ALA A 278 -2.21 1.91 -9.23
C ALA A 278 -2.94 2.68 -8.12
N GLY A 279 -3.05 2.09 -6.93
CA GLY A 279 -3.76 2.67 -5.80
C GLY A 279 -5.26 2.78 -6.02
N ASP A 280 -5.88 3.82 -5.47
CA ASP A 280 -7.34 4.00 -5.50
C ASP A 280 -7.93 4.08 -6.92
N SER A 281 -7.12 4.30 -7.95
CA SER A 281 -7.55 4.21 -9.35
C SER A 281 -7.89 2.77 -9.74
N ALA A 282 -7.22 1.79 -9.13
CA ALA A 282 -7.39 0.36 -9.38
C ALA A 282 -8.26 -0.36 -8.33
N HIS A 283 -8.28 0.11 -7.09
CA HIS A 283 -8.99 -0.55 -5.99
C HIS A 283 -9.30 0.41 -4.84
N GLN A 284 -10.42 0.19 -4.16
CA GLN A 284 -10.79 0.93 -2.96
C GLN A 284 -11.12 -0.07 -1.86
N THR A 285 -10.54 0.14 -0.68
CA THR A 285 -10.60 -0.78 0.44
C THR A 285 -11.28 -0.11 1.62
N PRO A 286 -12.23 -0.76 2.30
CA PRO A 286 -12.73 -0.30 3.59
C PRO A 286 -11.57 -0.06 4.57
N PRO A 287 -11.62 0.96 5.45
CA PRO A 287 -10.45 1.41 6.21
C PRO A 287 -10.05 0.50 7.38
N PHE A 288 -10.88 -0.48 7.76
CA PHE A 288 -10.75 -1.27 8.99
C PHE A 288 -9.39 -1.97 9.19
N ALA A 289 -8.67 -2.27 8.12
CA ALA A 289 -7.32 -2.82 8.19
C ALA A 289 -6.23 -1.81 7.84
N GLY A 290 -6.58 -0.55 7.50
CA GLY A 290 -5.65 0.50 7.09
C GLY A 290 -4.84 0.16 5.84
N GLN A 291 -5.41 -0.58 4.86
CA GLN A 291 -4.66 -1.16 3.75
C GLN A 291 -4.73 -0.37 2.44
N GLY A 292 -5.58 0.65 2.30
CA GLY A 292 -5.74 1.38 1.03
C GLY A 292 -4.43 1.98 0.53
N LEU A 293 -3.78 2.84 1.32
CA LEU A 293 -2.49 3.44 0.98
C LEU A 293 -1.40 2.37 0.79
N ASN A 294 -1.32 1.41 1.70
CA ASN A 294 -0.31 0.35 1.66
C ASN A 294 -0.43 -0.49 0.38
N SER A 295 -1.64 -0.86 -0.04
CA SER A 295 -1.87 -1.60 -1.29
C SER A 295 -1.46 -0.80 -2.52
N GLY A 296 -1.78 0.51 -2.55
CA GLY A 296 -1.35 1.38 -3.64
C GLY A 296 0.17 1.56 -3.72
N MET A 297 0.84 1.66 -2.58
CA MET A 297 2.32 1.72 -2.56
C MET A 297 2.93 0.37 -2.97
N ARG A 298 2.31 -0.78 -2.65
CA ARG A 298 2.73 -2.09 -3.19
C ARG A 298 2.60 -2.17 -4.70
N ASP A 299 1.56 -1.55 -5.27
CA ASP A 299 1.42 -1.45 -6.73
C ASP A 299 2.59 -0.70 -7.34
N ALA A 300 2.97 0.44 -6.75
CA ALA A 300 4.11 1.24 -7.18
C ALA A 300 5.42 0.44 -7.10
N VAL A 301 5.68 -0.26 -5.98
CA VAL A 301 6.87 -1.11 -5.82
C VAL A 301 6.92 -2.21 -6.87
N ASN A 302 5.79 -2.89 -7.14
CA ASN A 302 5.71 -3.97 -8.12
C ASN A 302 5.94 -3.47 -9.56
N LEU A 303 5.39 -2.31 -9.93
CA LEU A 303 5.56 -1.72 -11.27
C LEU A 303 6.97 -1.18 -11.48
N ALA A 304 7.54 -0.47 -10.51
CA ALA A 304 8.78 0.26 -10.69
C ALA A 304 9.94 -0.64 -11.14
N TRP A 305 10.19 -1.76 -10.44
CA TRP A 305 11.28 -2.64 -10.81
C TRP A 305 11.05 -3.32 -12.18
N LYS A 306 9.80 -3.66 -12.52
CA LYS A 306 9.45 -4.26 -13.82
C LYS A 306 9.70 -3.28 -14.96
N MET A 307 9.28 -2.03 -14.80
CA MET A 307 9.54 -0.97 -15.79
C MET A 307 11.05 -0.73 -15.95
N SER A 308 11.80 -0.68 -14.83
CA SER A 308 13.25 -0.57 -14.86
C SER A 308 13.92 -1.71 -15.63
N TYR A 309 13.46 -2.95 -15.44
CA TYR A 309 14.01 -4.11 -16.16
C TYR A 309 13.81 -4.00 -17.66
N VAL A 310 12.62 -3.57 -18.10
CA VAL A 310 12.32 -3.37 -19.52
C VAL A 310 13.10 -2.20 -20.10
N VAL A 311 13.23 -1.08 -19.40
CA VAL A 311 14.02 0.09 -19.83
C VAL A 311 15.48 -0.28 -20.01
N ARG A 312 16.02 -1.07 -19.09
CA ARG A 312 17.43 -1.52 -19.08
C ARG A 312 17.70 -2.69 -20.04
N GLY A 313 16.69 -3.21 -20.74
CA GLY A 313 16.85 -4.35 -21.64
C GLY A 313 17.13 -5.70 -20.94
N LEU A 314 16.88 -5.79 -19.63
CA LEU A 314 16.98 -7.03 -18.85
C LEU A 314 15.77 -7.95 -19.05
N ALA A 315 14.65 -7.38 -19.50
CA ALA A 315 13.40 -8.08 -19.79
C ALA A 315 12.70 -7.48 -21.02
N SER A 316 11.91 -8.30 -21.72
CA SER A 316 10.98 -7.82 -22.72
C SER A 316 9.76 -7.15 -22.07
N PRO A 317 8.96 -6.37 -22.83
CA PRO A 317 7.71 -5.79 -22.32
C PRO A 317 6.70 -6.81 -21.78
N ALA A 318 6.85 -8.11 -22.10
CA ALA A 318 6.01 -9.19 -21.56
C ALA A 318 6.04 -9.25 -20.03
N LEU A 319 7.15 -8.84 -19.39
CA LEU A 319 7.26 -8.75 -17.93
C LEU A 319 6.14 -7.88 -17.32
N LEU A 320 5.77 -6.78 -17.98
CA LEU A 320 4.70 -5.88 -17.50
C LEU A 320 3.32 -6.56 -17.51
N GLY A 321 3.13 -7.58 -18.36
CA GLY A 321 1.92 -8.41 -18.39
C GLY A 321 1.71 -9.21 -17.09
N THR A 322 2.74 -9.39 -16.26
CA THR A 322 2.62 -10.06 -14.96
C THR A 322 2.03 -9.15 -13.86
N TYR A 323 1.88 -7.85 -14.11
CA TYR A 323 1.39 -6.89 -13.10
C TYR A 323 -0.03 -7.22 -12.61
N THR A 324 -1.01 -7.32 -13.52
CA THR A 324 -2.38 -7.67 -13.13
C THR A 324 -2.47 -9.06 -12.46
N PRO A 325 -1.90 -10.15 -13.03
CA PRO A 325 -1.92 -11.47 -12.38
C PRO A 325 -1.31 -11.51 -10.98
N GLU A 326 -0.34 -10.65 -10.69
CA GLU A 326 0.28 -10.55 -9.36
C GLU A 326 -0.52 -9.67 -8.41
N ARG A 327 -0.95 -8.47 -8.88
CA ARG A 327 -1.51 -7.46 -7.98
C ARG A 327 -3.02 -7.63 -7.73
N GLU A 328 -3.77 -8.01 -8.73
CA GLU A 328 -5.24 -8.14 -8.59
C GLU A 328 -5.63 -9.17 -7.52
N PRO A 329 -5.15 -10.44 -7.54
CA PRO A 329 -5.50 -11.42 -6.52
C PRO A 329 -5.02 -11.00 -5.12
N HIS A 330 -3.84 -10.38 -5.02
CA HIS A 330 -3.27 -9.89 -3.77
C HIS A 330 -4.15 -8.77 -3.17
N VAL A 331 -4.54 -7.80 -3.99
CA VAL A 331 -5.42 -6.69 -3.58
C VAL A 331 -6.81 -7.22 -3.23
N ARG A 332 -7.38 -8.11 -4.04
CA ARG A 332 -8.69 -8.72 -3.80
C ARG A 332 -8.73 -9.43 -2.44
N SER A 333 -7.68 -10.18 -2.10
CA SER A 333 -7.54 -10.80 -0.77
C SER A 333 -7.48 -9.75 0.35
N THR A 334 -6.75 -8.65 0.14
CA THR A 334 -6.67 -7.55 1.10
C THR A 334 -8.00 -6.85 1.31
N VAL A 335 -8.75 -6.59 0.22
CA VAL A 335 -10.09 -5.98 0.29
C VAL A 335 -11.09 -6.91 0.95
N ALA A 336 -11.07 -8.21 0.61
CA ALA A 336 -11.92 -9.22 1.24
C ALA A 336 -11.67 -9.29 2.76
N HIS A 337 -10.40 -9.27 3.17
CA HIS A 337 -10.05 -9.21 4.59
C HIS A 337 -10.60 -7.96 5.30
N ALA A 338 -10.53 -6.78 4.67
CA ALA A 338 -11.11 -5.57 5.24
C ALA A 338 -12.63 -5.66 5.36
N VAL A 339 -13.32 -6.30 4.40
CA VAL A 339 -14.76 -6.60 4.48
C VAL A 339 -15.06 -7.53 5.66
N ASP A 340 -14.27 -8.59 5.85
CA ASP A 340 -14.44 -9.52 6.97
C ASP A 340 -14.19 -8.84 8.33
N MET A 341 -13.28 -7.86 8.40
CA MET A 341 -13.13 -7.01 9.59
C MET A 341 -14.39 -6.21 9.88
N GLY A 342 -15.03 -5.61 8.87
CA GLY A 342 -16.31 -4.92 9.04
C GLY A 342 -17.43 -5.86 9.54
N ARG A 343 -17.49 -7.07 9.00
CA ARG A 343 -18.44 -8.11 9.46
C ARG A 343 -18.18 -8.56 10.89
N LEU A 344 -16.90 -8.68 11.27
CA LEU A 344 -16.50 -8.99 12.64
C LEU A 344 -16.97 -7.91 13.62
N ILE A 345 -16.86 -6.64 13.24
CA ILE A 345 -17.36 -5.52 14.06
C ILE A 345 -18.87 -5.67 14.29
N ASP A 346 -19.64 -5.92 13.24
CA ASP A 346 -21.09 -6.10 13.34
C ASP A 346 -21.47 -7.36 14.16
N GLN A 347 -20.68 -8.43 14.05
CA GLN A 347 -20.89 -9.66 14.84
C GLN A 347 -20.61 -9.41 16.32
N LEU A 348 -19.50 -8.79 16.68
CA LEU A 348 -19.15 -8.46 18.07
C LEU A 348 -20.17 -7.45 18.66
N ALA A 349 -20.71 -6.55 17.84
CA ALA A 349 -21.77 -5.62 18.22
C ALA A 349 -23.16 -6.31 18.43
N GLY A 350 -23.26 -7.62 18.19
CA GLY A 350 -24.51 -8.38 18.28
C GLY A 350 -25.55 -8.04 17.21
N ARG A 351 -25.14 -7.46 16.08
CA ARG A 351 -26.03 -7.02 14.99
C ARG A 351 -26.32 -8.10 13.97
N VAL A 352 -25.44 -9.10 13.86
CA VAL A 352 -25.57 -10.26 12.99
C VAL A 352 -25.35 -11.54 13.80
N SER A 353 -26.14 -12.58 13.54
CA SER A 353 -26.07 -13.86 14.26
C SER A 353 -24.99 -14.81 13.67
N HIS A 354 -24.58 -14.58 12.44
CA HIS A 354 -23.58 -15.41 11.74
C HIS A 354 -22.60 -14.47 11.04
N GLY A 355 -21.33 -14.64 11.31
CA GLY A 355 -20.26 -13.76 10.86
C GLY A 355 -19.00 -14.51 10.47
N VAL A 356 -17.89 -13.89 10.73
CA VAL A 356 -16.55 -14.44 10.52
C VAL A 356 -16.27 -15.49 11.58
N ASP A 357 -15.68 -16.61 11.20
CA ASP A 357 -15.20 -17.61 12.15
C ASP A 357 -14.02 -17.03 12.95
N ILE A 358 -14.30 -16.60 14.18
CA ILE A 358 -13.32 -15.99 15.08
C ILE A 358 -12.30 -17.02 15.56
N GLU A 359 -12.68 -18.30 15.64
CA GLU A 359 -11.83 -19.37 16.17
C GLU A 359 -10.75 -19.81 15.16
N SER A 360 -11.02 -19.68 13.86
CA SER A 360 -10.15 -20.23 12.81
C SER A 360 -8.99 -19.34 12.38
N GLY A 361 -8.87 -18.07 12.83
CA GLY A 361 -7.77 -17.27 12.32
C GLY A 361 -7.59 -15.85 12.82
N TYR A 362 -8.51 -15.31 13.61
CA TYR A 362 -8.41 -13.92 14.07
C TYR A 362 -7.58 -13.71 15.35
N GLY A 363 -6.49 -14.45 15.52
CA GLY A 363 -5.54 -14.21 16.62
C GLY A 363 -4.74 -12.91 16.49
N GLY A 364 -5.36 -11.83 15.96
CA GLY A 364 -4.70 -10.54 15.78
C GLY A 364 -3.60 -10.51 14.69
N LYS A 365 -3.38 -11.62 13.99
CA LYS A 365 -2.42 -11.67 12.91
C LYS A 365 -3.09 -11.21 11.61
N ARG A 366 -2.56 -10.15 11.02
CA ARG A 366 -2.90 -9.77 9.65
C ARG A 366 -2.60 -10.95 8.71
N PRO A 367 -3.55 -11.41 7.88
CA PRO A 367 -3.18 -12.26 6.77
C PRO A 367 -2.14 -11.51 5.95
N ALA A 368 -1.06 -12.17 5.58
CA ALA A 368 -0.10 -11.65 4.63
C ALA A 368 -0.51 -12.15 3.24
N PRO A 369 -1.24 -11.37 2.43
CA PRO A 369 -1.52 -11.77 1.06
C PRO A 369 -0.21 -12.07 0.35
N HIS A 370 -0.21 -13.10 -0.50
CA HIS A 370 0.97 -13.52 -1.23
C HIS A 370 0.70 -13.51 -2.74
N LEU A 371 1.76 -13.48 -3.51
CA LEU A 371 1.67 -13.57 -4.96
C LEU A 371 1.40 -15.02 -5.37
N VAL A 372 0.33 -15.23 -6.13
CA VAL A 372 -0.11 -16.57 -6.57
C VAL A 372 0.20 -16.85 -8.05
N ALA A 373 0.73 -15.85 -8.76
CA ALA A 373 1.04 -15.92 -10.19
C ALA A 373 2.15 -14.94 -10.57
N GLY A 374 2.56 -14.91 -11.83
CA GLY A 374 3.58 -14.01 -12.37
C GLY A 374 4.99 -14.52 -12.10
N MET A 375 5.87 -13.65 -11.62
CA MET A 375 7.29 -13.95 -11.41
C MET A 375 7.53 -14.74 -10.11
N VAL A 376 6.76 -15.84 -9.92
CA VAL A 376 6.91 -16.80 -8.82
C VAL A 376 6.76 -18.23 -9.35
N THR A 377 7.49 -19.19 -8.79
CA THR A 377 7.44 -20.60 -9.22
C THR A 377 7.86 -21.56 -8.10
N GLY A 378 7.25 -22.73 -8.05
CA GLY A 378 7.50 -23.78 -7.06
C GLY A 378 6.36 -23.95 -6.06
N ASP A 379 6.49 -24.99 -5.23
CA ASP A 379 5.48 -25.46 -4.27
C ASP A 379 5.88 -25.23 -2.79
N ASP A 380 7.05 -24.63 -2.55
CA ASP A 380 7.47 -24.26 -1.19
C ASP A 380 6.55 -23.17 -0.63
N GLN A 381 6.12 -23.35 0.62
CA GLN A 381 5.18 -22.43 1.27
C GLN A 381 5.67 -20.98 1.39
N ARG A 382 6.96 -20.71 1.21
CA ARG A 382 7.54 -19.36 1.20
C ARG A 382 7.33 -18.63 -0.12
N VAL A 383 7.10 -19.35 -1.22
CA VAL A 383 6.95 -18.78 -2.56
C VAL A 383 5.77 -17.82 -2.60
N GLY A 384 5.98 -16.66 -3.19
CA GLY A 384 4.99 -15.59 -3.26
C GLY A 384 4.84 -14.77 -1.99
N HIS A 385 5.43 -15.16 -0.86
CA HIS A 385 5.42 -14.37 0.37
C HIS A 385 6.58 -13.37 0.43
N GLN A 386 6.43 -12.35 1.25
CA GLN A 386 7.49 -11.40 1.57
C GLN A 386 8.66 -12.11 2.26
N PHE A 387 9.86 -11.88 1.74
CA PHE A 387 11.08 -12.32 2.41
C PHE A 387 11.36 -11.40 3.60
N TRP A 388 11.72 -11.97 4.75
CA TRP A 388 11.99 -11.15 5.95
C TRP A 388 13.27 -10.32 5.80
N PHE A 389 13.43 -9.35 6.67
CA PHE A 389 14.57 -8.44 6.60
C PHE A 389 15.89 -9.14 6.92
N VAL A 390 16.77 -9.13 5.94
CA VAL A 390 18.19 -9.50 6.04
C VAL A 390 18.97 -8.36 5.39
N PRO A 391 19.89 -7.70 6.13
CA PRO A 391 20.59 -6.51 5.62
C PRO A 391 21.31 -6.74 4.29
N GLU A 392 21.97 -7.88 4.13
CA GLU A 392 22.69 -8.26 2.92
C GLU A 392 21.75 -8.44 1.72
N VAL A 393 20.58 -9.02 1.94
CA VAL A 393 19.53 -9.16 0.92
C VAL A 393 18.94 -7.81 0.57
N SER A 394 18.69 -6.95 1.57
CA SER A 394 18.22 -5.57 1.35
C SER A 394 19.20 -4.75 0.53
N ALA A 395 20.50 -4.91 0.77
CA ALA A 395 21.52 -4.27 -0.04
C ALA A 395 21.60 -4.84 -1.47
N ALA A 396 21.41 -6.16 -1.61
CA ALA A 396 21.48 -6.85 -2.89
C ALA A 396 20.33 -6.47 -3.82
N VAL A 397 19.09 -6.47 -3.33
CA VAL A 397 17.91 -6.15 -4.17
C VAL A 397 17.90 -4.71 -4.70
N ARG A 398 18.63 -3.79 -4.04
CA ARG A 398 18.81 -2.41 -4.50
C ARG A 398 20.00 -2.23 -5.45
N ARG A 399 20.83 -3.24 -5.60
CA ARG A 399 22.06 -3.13 -6.40
C ARG A 399 21.72 -2.83 -7.86
N ASN A 400 22.43 -1.87 -8.44
CA ASN A 400 22.21 -1.41 -9.82
C ASN A 400 20.74 -1.02 -10.10
N GLY A 401 20.09 -0.34 -9.14
CA GLY A 401 18.68 0.09 -9.22
C GLY A 401 17.68 -0.99 -8.82
N ALA A 402 17.80 -2.20 -9.33
CA ALA A 402 16.99 -3.36 -8.95
C ALA A 402 17.71 -4.66 -9.32
N SER A 403 17.73 -5.66 -8.43
CA SER A 403 18.35 -6.96 -8.65
C SER A 403 17.55 -8.07 -7.97
N PHE A 404 17.58 -9.29 -8.54
CA PHE A 404 17.21 -10.48 -7.77
C PHE A 404 18.34 -10.80 -6.78
N ALA A 405 18.00 -11.33 -5.61
CA ALA A 405 18.96 -11.91 -4.68
C ALA A 405 18.79 -13.42 -4.65
N VAL A 406 19.87 -14.16 -4.84
CA VAL A 406 19.91 -15.61 -4.65
C VAL A 406 20.59 -15.88 -3.32
N VAL A 407 19.78 -16.16 -2.30
CA VAL A 407 20.23 -16.34 -0.92
C VAL A 407 20.65 -17.81 -0.73
N THR A 408 21.87 -18.02 -0.23
CA THR A 408 22.47 -19.34 -0.08
C THR A 408 23.23 -19.44 1.24
N ALA A 409 23.51 -20.66 1.69
CA ALA A 409 24.34 -20.90 2.88
C ALA A 409 25.83 -20.67 2.61
N GLU A 410 26.28 -20.97 1.40
CA GLU A 410 27.67 -20.83 0.92
C GLU A 410 27.67 -20.16 -0.45
N PRO A 411 28.81 -19.59 -0.89
CA PRO A 411 28.92 -19.02 -2.24
C PRO A 411 28.62 -20.07 -3.32
N VAL A 412 27.78 -19.69 -4.30
CA VAL A 412 27.43 -20.56 -5.42
C VAL A 412 27.62 -19.82 -6.74
N THR A 413 27.89 -20.58 -7.80
CA THR A 413 27.85 -20.07 -9.18
C THR A 413 26.38 -20.00 -9.60
N LEU A 414 25.93 -18.83 -10.03
CA LEU A 414 24.57 -18.63 -10.50
C LEU A 414 24.40 -19.18 -11.92
N PRO A 415 23.25 -19.81 -12.24
CA PRO A 415 22.86 -20.11 -13.61
C PRO A 415 22.82 -18.83 -14.49
N ASP A 416 23.17 -18.97 -15.76
CA ASP A 416 23.24 -17.85 -16.72
C ASP A 416 21.90 -17.10 -16.82
N GLU A 417 20.76 -17.81 -16.70
CA GLU A 417 19.43 -17.22 -16.71
C GLU A 417 19.21 -16.25 -15.54
N LEU A 418 19.72 -16.57 -14.34
CA LEU A 418 19.66 -15.66 -13.18
C LEU A 418 20.65 -14.51 -13.33
N VAL A 419 21.83 -14.75 -13.89
CA VAL A 419 22.79 -13.67 -14.21
C VAL A 419 22.15 -12.70 -15.20
N ALA A 420 21.45 -13.20 -16.23
CA ALA A 420 20.71 -12.39 -17.20
C ALA A 420 19.53 -11.61 -16.58
N LEU A 421 19.02 -12.04 -15.44
CA LEU A 421 18.04 -11.30 -14.61
C LEU A 421 18.70 -10.34 -13.60
N ASN A 422 19.99 -10.01 -13.79
CA ASN A 422 20.73 -9.15 -12.88
C ASN A 422 20.73 -9.69 -11.42
N ALA A 423 20.72 -11.02 -11.25
CA ALA A 423 20.75 -11.63 -9.92
C ALA A 423 22.14 -11.57 -9.30
N VAL A 424 22.18 -11.45 -7.98
CA VAL A 424 23.40 -11.51 -7.18
C VAL A 424 23.30 -12.61 -6.12
N ASN A 425 24.38 -13.38 -5.93
CA ASN A 425 24.45 -14.32 -4.84
C ASN A 425 24.65 -13.60 -3.50
N VAL A 426 23.86 -13.95 -2.52
CA VAL A 426 23.93 -13.43 -1.15
C VAL A 426 24.13 -14.58 -0.19
N VAL A 427 25.26 -14.60 0.49
CA VAL A 427 25.55 -15.64 1.50
C VAL A 427 24.94 -15.22 2.84
N ALA A 428 23.87 -15.89 3.24
CA ALA A 428 23.15 -15.67 4.49
C ALA A 428 22.59 -17.00 5.03
N PRO A 429 23.42 -17.85 5.64
CA PRO A 429 23.02 -19.21 6.07
C PRO A 429 21.78 -19.24 6.95
N GLN A 430 21.62 -18.24 7.84
CA GLN A 430 20.48 -18.11 8.74
C GLN A 430 19.13 -17.85 8.00
N ALA A 431 19.20 -17.47 6.74
CA ALA A 431 18.02 -17.07 5.95
C ALA A 431 17.57 -18.13 4.93
N VAL A 432 18.32 -19.21 4.76
CA VAL A 432 18.05 -20.26 3.77
C VAL A 432 17.26 -21.42 4.38
N GLY A 433 17.50 -21.73 5.67
CA GLY A 433 16.97 -22.91 6.34
C GLY A 433 17.58 -24.19 5.76
N GLU A 434 16.74 -25.18 5.50
CA GLU A 434 17.15 -26.47 4.91
C GLU A 434 17.25 -26.44 3.37
N SER A 435 16.96 -25.29 2.75
CA SER A 435 16.98 -25.19 1.30
C SER A 435 18.38 -24.91 0.77
N TYR A 436 18.64 -25.27 -0.49
CA TYR A 436 19.88 -24.94 -1.19
C TYR A 436 19.96 -23.44 -1.49
N ALA A 437 18.85 -22.87 -2.02
CA ALA A 437 18.78 -21.44 -2.32
C ALA A 437 17.35 -20.90 -2.20
N VAL A 438 17.24 -19.61 -1.87
CA VAL A 438 15.99 -18.83 -1.94
C VAL A 438 16.20 -17.70 -2.93
N VAL A 439 15.38 -17.63 -3.97
CA VAL A 439 15.43 -16.57 -4.97
C VAL A 439 14.45 -15.48 -4.55
N VAL A 440 14.97 -14.28 -4.28
CA VAL A 440 14.20 -13.11 -3.81
C VAL A 440 14.16 -12.06 -4.92
N ARG A 441 12.97 -11.55 -5.23
CA ARG A 441 12.71 -10.53 -6.24
C ARG A 441 13.17 -9.15 -5.78
N PRO A 442 13.32 -8.15 -6.71
CA PRO A 442 13.63 -6.76 -6.34
C PRO A 442 12.62 -6.14 -5.37
N ASP A 443 11.34 -6.52 -5.43
CA ASP A 443 10.27 -6.10 -4.51
C ASP A 443 10.18 -6.96 -3.23
N ARG A 444 11.20 -7.79 -2.98
CA ARG A 444 11.41 -8.61 -1.76
C ARG A 444 10.44 -9.78 -1.60
N TYR A 445 9.68 -10.14 -2.62
CA TYR A 445 8.91 -11.38 -2.61
C TYR A 445 9.79 -12.58 -2.97
N VAL A 446 9.53 -13.73 -2.35
CA VAL A 446 10.20 -14.98 -2.70
C VAL A 446 9.70 -15.44 -4.06
N ALA A 447 10.58 -15.41 -5.06
CA ALA A 447 10.28 -15.89 -6.41
C ALA A 447 10.23 -17.41 -6.46
N ALA A 448 11.18 -18.05 -5.77
CA ALA A 448 11.31 -19.50 -5.76
C ALA A 448 12.22 -19.98 -4.61
N VAL A 449 12.13 -21.26 -4.30
CA VAL A 449 13.01 -21.97 -3.37
C VAL A 449 13.55 -23.20 -4.08
N ALA A 450 14.88 -23.35 -4.09
CA ALA A 450 15.56 -24.48 -4.72
C ALA A 450 16.12 -25.44 -3.67
N ARG A 451 16.00 -26.74 -3.91
CA ARG A 451 16.45 -27.83 -3.02
C ARG A 451 17.91 -28.23 -3.27
N ASP A 452 18.38 -28.06 -4.48
CA ASP A 452 19.73 -28.33 -4.95
C ASP A 452 20.09 -27.43 -6.14
N HIS A 453 21.30 -27.60 -6.70
CA HIS A 453 21.76 -26.80 -7.83
C HIS A 453 20.95 -27.05 -9.13
N ASP A 454 20.56 -28.30 -9.38
CA ASP A 454 19.77 -28.64 -10.57
C ASP A 454 18.37 -28.04 -10.50
N ASP A 455 17.80 -28.00 -9.29
CA ASP A 455 16.53 -27.32 -9.02
C ASP A 455 16.66 -25.80 -9.23
N LEU A 456 17.77 -25.19 -8.79
CA LEU A 456 18.06 -23.77 -9.05
C LEU A 456 18.14 -23.47 -10.54
N CYS A 457 18.73 -24.33 -11.34
CA CYS A 457 18.75 -24.20 -12.81
C CYS A 457 17.35 -24.28 -13.43
N ARG A 458 16.50 -25.21 -12.96
CA ARG A 458 15.10 -25.32 -13.43
C ARG A 458 14.29 -24.06 -13.08
N VAL A 459 14.40 -23.60 -11.85
CA VAL A 459 13.77 -22.34 -11.38
C VAL A 459 14.24 -21.16 -12.23
N ALA A 460 15.54 -21.04 -12.47
CA ALA A 460 16.13 -19.97 -13.27
C ALA A 460 15.52 -19.94 -14.70
N THR A 461 15.43 -21.10 -15.35
CA THR A 461 14.83 -21.24 -16.67
C THR A 461 13.35 -20.81 -16.67
N THR A 462 12.59 -21.23 -15.65
CA THR A 462 11.17 -20.86 -15.51
C THR A 462 11.01 -19.35 -15.31
N LEU A 463 11.76 -18.75 -14.40
CA LEU A 463 11.69 -17.29 -14.17
C LEU A 463 12.11 -16.51 -15.42
N ARG A 464 13.14 -16.98 -16.14
CA ARG A 464 13.59 -16.35 -17.40
C ARG A 464 12.51 -16.38 -18.48
N SER A 465 11.69 -17.43 -18.55
CA SER A 465 10.62 -17.55 -19.55
C SER A 465 9.52 -16.48 -19.41
N HIS A 466 9.38 -15.85 -18.27
CA HIS A 466 8.42 -14.73 -18.06
C HIS A 466 8.92 -13.38 -18.61
N VAL A 467 10.20 -13.28 -18.97
CA VAL A 467 10.84 -12.00 -19.31
C VAL A 467 11.47 -11.95 -20.71
N VAL A 468 11.39 -13.06 -21.44
CA VAL A 468 11.91 -13.16 -22.82
C VAL A 468 10.87 -12.80 -23.86
#